data_97bb3c30003140a925fd64c3117040a0
#
_entry.id   97bb3c30003140a925fd64c3117040a0
#
_cell.length_a   1.000
_cell.length_b   1.000
_cell.length_c   1.000
_cell.angle_alpha   90.00
_cell.angle_beta   90.00
_cell.angle_gamma   90.00
#
_symmetry.space_group_name_H-M   'P 1'
#
loop_
_entity.id
_entity.type
_entity.pdbx_description
1 polymer ?
#
loop_
_entity_poly.entity_id
_entity_poly.type
_entity_poly.pdbx_seq_one_letter_code
_entity_poly.pdbx_strand_id
1 'polypeptide(L)'
;TYLDKIETPIIKQLVCLGAIEAFPLGGSDNLGRENLLPTRINFDYLVLCKGVPWGISTRAAKAKIINKFSTEESSVDSELSARFLKMKSLKGAVPNPAFKRFGDEWKSYMLLRVARLDAITFSDARKLIDNAYIDKSHYAKPGDKWLDSAARILISEGFDTTVDNRSAVMDYDTRFDAPAVYFGWYSTAPCRYFAIPAFSCAPAMIGWHIYSFSALSLTDKNFWTPVFAAKNSAATDGNVFEPYLSLTRNVDVFADCVFAKKMLPSEAAFAALPSLSWQNIYIGDPLYNPHKTPLSAQLENIARGKTDAYSQYSLIRNANLIAKTDGNAAAAAYLKQFEGKLPDTALVWKIAELSPARENILRAAKLLFDRKIFNDPQYVGLA
;
A
#
# COMPACT_ATOMS: atom_id res chain seq x y z
N THR A 1 3.42 30.38 -7.17
CA THR A 1 2.25 29.47 -7.07
C THR A 1 2.63 28.04 -7.42
N TYR A 2 1.73 27.09 -7.21
CA TYR A 2 1.90 25.70 -7.67
C TYR A 2 2.14 25.65 -9.19
N LEU A 3 1.33 26.39 -9.95
CA LEU A 3 1.44 26.43 -11.41
C LEU A 3 2.81 26.93 -11.87
N ASP A 4 3.27 28.05 -11.32
CA ASP A 4 4.52 28.69 -11.77
C ASP A 4 5.78 27.93 -11.33
N LYS A 5 5.73 27.35 -10.13
CA LYS A 5 6.91 26.76 -9.49
C LYS A 5 7.04 25.25 -9.69
N ILE A 6 5.96 24.56 -10.00
CA ILE A 6 5.92 23.11 -10.07
C ILE A 6 5.34 22.62 -11.39
N GLU A 7 4.04 22.81 -11.64
CA GLU A 7 3.39 22.21 -12.81
C GLU A 7 3.98 22.72 -14.14
N THR A 8 4.00 24.01 -14.33
CA THR A 8 4.48 24.59 -15.61
C THR A 8 5.94 24.22 -15.93
N PRO A 9 6.90 24.32 -15.00
CA PRO A 9 8.27 23.86 -15.26
C PRO A 9 8.37 22.38 -15.61
N ILE A 10 7.65 21.51 -14.87
CA ILE A 10 7.67 20.07 -15.12
C ILE A 10 7.10 19.77 -16.51
N ILE A 11 5.91 20.28 -16.83
CA ILE A 11 5.27 20.01 -18.12
C ILE A 11 6.11 20.55 -19.29
N LYS A 12 6.64 21.76 -19.19
CA LYS A 12 7.53 22.33 -20.21
C LYS A 12 8.77 21.46 -20.43
N GLN A 13 9.38 20.98 -19.37
CA GLN A 13 10.54 20.10 -19.47
C GLN A 13 10.19 18.77 -20.13
N LEU A 14 9.07 18.16 -19.76
CA LEU A 14 8.60 16.89 -20.36
C LEU A 14 8.30 17.04 -21.86
N VAL A 15 7.70 18.15 -22.27
CA VAL A 15 7.47 18.46 -23.69
C VAL A 15 8.79 18.73 -24.41
N CYS A 16 9.69 19.52 -23.83
CA CYS A 16 11.00 19.81 -24.40
C CYS A 16 11.86 18.57 -24.63
N LEU A 17 11.76 17.58 -23.73
CA LEU A 17 12.47 16.30 -23.83
C LEU A 17 11.79 15.29 -24.77
N GLY A 18 10.62 15.63 -25.36
CA GLY A 18 9.83 14.69 -26.15
C GLY A 18 9.17 13.58 -25.34
N ALA A 19 9.22 13.67 -24.01
CA ALA A 19 8.52 12.73 -23.13
C ALA A 19 6.99 12.86 -23.23
N ILE A 20 6.52 14.08 -23.54
CA ILE A 20 5.14 14.37 -23.91
C ILE A 20 5.14 15.04 -25.29
N GLU A 21 4.43 14.46 -26.24
CA GLU A 21 4.14 15.10 -27.53
C GLU A 21 2.85 15.89 -27.38
N ALA A 22 2.91 17.21 -27.58
CA ALA A 22 1.76 18.08 -27.45
C ALA A 22 1.85 19.28 -28.39
N PHE A 23 0.70 19.74 -28.86
CA PHE A 23 0.58 20.96 -29.67
C PHE A 23 0.04 22.10 -28.80
N PRO A 24 0.65 23.29 -28.82
CA PRO A 24 0.08 24.47 -28.18
C PRO A 24 -1.16 24.93 -28.95
N LEU A 25 -2.27 25.10 -28.23
CA LEU A 25 -3.53 25.60 -28.81
C LEU A 25 -3.64 27.14 -28.72
N GLY A 26 -2.67 27.77 -28.10
CA GLY A 26 -2.72 29.20 -27.75
C GLY A 26 -3.63 29.52 -26.58
N GLY A 27 -3.30 30.60 -25.87
CA GLY A 27 -4.02 31.01 -24.66
C GLY A 27 -3.79 30.13 -23.45
N SER A 28 -4.56 30.39 -22.41
CA SER A 28 -4.49 29.67 -21.13
C SER A 28 -5.89 29.23 -20.69
N ASP A 29 -5.95 28.20 -19.87
CA ASP A 29 -7.19 27.79 -19.21
C ASP A 29 -7.57 28.72 -18.03
N ASN A 30 -8.69 28.42 -17.36
CA ASN A 30 -9.19 29.24 -16.24
C ASN A 30 -8.24 29.31 -15.03
N LEU A 31 -7.23 28.44 -14.99
CA LEU A 31 -6.20 28.42 -13.96
C LEU A 31 -4.89 29.09 -14.43
N GLY A 32 -4.85 29.63 -15.65
CA GLY A 32 -3.67 30.24 -16.25
C GLY A 32 -2.65 29.24 -16.82
N ARG A 33 -3.04 27.95 -16.98
CA ARG A 33 -2.19 26.93 -17.59
C ARG A 33 -2.21 27.06 -19.11
N GLU A 34 -1.06 26.94 -19.73
CA GLU A 34 -0.99 26.89 -21.21
C GLU A 34 -1.89 25.78 -21.78
N ASN A 35 -2.69 26.11 -22.78
CA ASN A 35 -3.53 25.14 -23.47
C ASN A 35 -2.65 24.26 -24.36
N LEU A 36 -2.43 23.03 -23.96
CA LEU A 36 -1.70 22.00 -24.67
C LEU A 36 -2.65 20.88 -25.09
N LEU A 37 -2.58 20.46 -26.34
CA LEU A 37 -3.24 19.24 -26.83
C LEU A 37 -2.22 18.10 -26.83
N PRO A 38 -2.20 17.23 -25.83
CA PRO A 38 -1.30 16.10 -25.84
C PRO A 38 -1.76 15.07 -26.86
N THR A 39 -0.81 14.54 -27.61
CA THR A 39 -1.05 13.48 -28.60
C THR A 39 -0.47 12.15 -28.15
N ARG A 40 0.60 12.21 -27.34
CA ARG A 40 1.25 11.01 -26.84
C ARG A 40 2.03 11.27 -25.55
N ILE A 41 2.03 10.27 -24.66
CA ILE A 41 2.87 10.20 -23.48
C ILE A 41 3.83 9.02 -23.67
N ASN A 42 5.14 9.31 -23.69
CA ASN A 42 6.20 8.36 -24.02
C ASN A 42 6.88 7.75 -22.78
N PHE A 43 6.23 7.80 -21.63
CA PHE A 43 6.71 7.17 -20.39
C PHE A 43 5.53 6.55 -19.62
N ASP A 44 5.86 5.65 -18.70
CA ASP A 44 4.85 4.98 -17.88
C ASP A 44 4.59 5.69 -16.55
N TYR A 45 5.61 6.33 -15.98
CA TYR A 45 5.50 7.02 -14.68
C TYR A 45 6.28 8.32 -14.64
N LEU A 46 5.67 9.32 -14.02
CA LEU A 46 6.36 10.52 -13.54
C LEU A 46 6.74 10.28 -12.07
N VAL A 47 8.05 10.24 -11.79
CA VAL A 47 8.55 9.99 -10.45
C VAL A 47 8.96 11.31 -9.81
N LEU A 48 8.32 11.65 -8.69
CA LEU A 48 8.64 12.81 -7.88
C LEU A 48 9.59 12.42 -6.75
N CYS A 49 10.74 13.10 -6.70
CA CYS A 49 11.76 12.89 -5.68
C CYS A 49 11.61 13.90 -4.54
N LYS A 50 12.37 13.68 -3.46
CA LYS A 50 12.43 14.56 -2.29
C LYS A 50 12.62 16.02 -2.69
N GLY A 51 11.85 16.92 -2.06
CA GLY A 51 11.89 18.36 -2.30
C GLY A 51 10.72 18.88 -3.13
N VAL A 52 9.97 18.02 -3.81
CA VAL A 52 8.71 18.43 -4.46
C VAL A 52 7.60 18.44 -3.41
N PRO A 53 6.90 19.57 -3.18
CA PRO A 53 5.78 19.64 -2.24
C PRO A 53 4.75 18.57 -2.53
N TRP A 54 4.12 18.02 -1.47
CA TRP A 54 3.10 16.96 -1.62
C TRP A 54 1.67 17.49 -1.65
N GLY A 55 1.42 18.66 -1.05
CA GLY A 55 0.09 19.29 -1.01
C GLY A 55 0.10 20.70 -1.57
N ILE A 56 -1.02 21.12 -2.11
CA ILE A 56 -1.27 22.49 -2.55
C ILE A 56 -2.07 23.16 -1.43
N SER A 57 -1.46 24.12 -0.73
CA SER A 57 -2.10 24.87 0.35
C SER A 57 -2.20 26.33 0.00
N THR A 58 -3.39 26.92 0.07
CA THR A 58 -3.58 28.36 0.05
C THR A 58 -3.59 28.91 1.47
N ARG A 59 -2.43 29.29 1.99
CA ARG A 59 -2.32 30.01 3.28
C ARG A 59 -3.10 31.32 3.33
N ALA A 60 -3.62 31.80 2.20
CA ALA A 60 -4.35 33.07 2.09
C ALA A 60 -5.84 32.96 2.42
N ALA A 61 -6.41 31.79 2.56
CA ALA A 61 -7.84 31.65 2.75
C ALA A 61 -8.19 31.32 4.20
N LYS A 62 -8.37 32.31 5.03
CA LYS A 62 -9.51 32.32 5.97
C LYS A 62 -10.84 32.29 5.19
N ALA A 63 -10.83 31.81 3.96
CA ALA A 63 -12.00 31.60 3.13
C ALA A 63 -12.76 30.43 3.72
N LYS A 64 -13.94 30.70 4.24
CA LYS A 64 -15.00 29.72 4.49
C LYS A 64 -14.91 28.65 3.43
N ILE A 65 -15.02 27.37 3.83
CA ILE A 65 -15.18 26.24 2.95
C ILE A 65 -16.38 26.52 2.02
N ILE A 66 -16.11 27.20 0.91
CA ILE A 66 -17.14 27.69 0.00
C ILE A 66 -17.53 26.58 -0.97
N ASN A 67 -16.67 25.60 -1.19
CA ASN A 67 -16.98 24.40 -1.93
C ASN A 67 -16.21 23.21 -1.36
N LYS A 68 -16.95 22.15 -1.04
CA LYS A 68 -16.48 20.90 -0.46
C LYS A 68 -15.44 20.15 -1.29
N PHE A 69 -15.14 20.61 -2.51
CA PHE A 69 -14.28 20.01 -3.51
C PHE A 69 -13.41 21.07 -4.22
N SER A 70 -12.68 21.86 -3.46
CA SER A 70 -11.78 22.88 -4.01
C SER A 70 -10.45 22.29 -4.40
N THR A 71 -9.90 22.65 -5.58
CA THR A 71 -8.54 22.29 -6.03
C THR A 71 -7.44 22.87 -5.14
N GLU A 72 -7.78 23.83 -4.28
CA GLU A 72 -6.84 24.46 -3.34
C GLU A 72 -6.33 23.50 -2.26
N GLU A 73 -6.94 22.34 -2.11
CA GLU A 73 -6.57 21.30 -1.13
C GLU A 73 -6.04 20.02 -1.77
N SER A 74 -5.82 20.03 -3.08
CA SER A 74 -5.34 18.87 -3.83
C SER A 74 -3.89 18.52 -3.51
N SER A 75 -3.53 17.26 -3.75
CA SER A 75 -2.12 16.87 -3.81
C SER A 75 -1.50 17.33 -5.14
N VAL A 76 -0.20 17.63 -5.10
CA VAL A 76 0.59 17.94 -6.30
C VAL A 76 0.53 16.78 -7.30
N ASP A 77 0.63 15.56 -6.81
CA ASP A 77 0.59 14.33 -7.61
C ASP A 77 -0.72 14.18 -8.37
N SER A 78 -1.83 14.41 -7.68
CA SER A 78 -3.16 14.26 -8.25
C SER A 78 -3.47 15.35 -9.29
N GLU A 79 -2.99 16.58 -9.08
CA GLU A 79 -3.10 17.65 -10.08
C GLU A 79 -2.25 17.36 -11.32
N LEU A 80 -1.01 16.91 -11.15
CA LEU A 80 -0.17 16.49 -12.27
C LEU A 80 -0.81 15.33 -13.05
N SER A 81 -1.39 14.35 -12.33
CA SER A 81 -2.07 13.21 -12.96
C SER A 81 -3.25 13.65 -13.82
N ALA A 82 -3.99 14.67 -13.41
CA ALA A 82 -5.16 15.20 -14.10
C ALA A 82 -4.83 16.23 -15.21
N ARG A 83 -3.56 16.59 -15.40
CA ARG A 83 -3.14 17.74 -16.22
C ARG A 83 -3.70 17.75 -17.63
N PHE A 84 -3.85 16.62 -18.27
CA PHE A 84 -4.31 16.47 -19.65
C PHE A 84 -5.70 15.87 -19.81
N LEU A 85 -6.44 15.71 -18.73
CA LEU A 85 -7.84 15.33 -18.85
C LEU A 85 -8.60 16.42 -19.60
N LYS A 86 -9.40 16.02 -20.60
CA LYS A 86 -10.23 16.91 -21.42
C LYS A 86 -11.40 17.50 -20.61
N MET A 87 -11.10 18.21 -19.53
CA MET A 87 -12.14 18.83 -18.70
C MET A 87 -11.91 20.34 -18.66
N LYS A 88 -12.93 21.10 -19.05
CA LYS A 88 -12.86 22.56 -19.21
C LYS A 88 -12.62 23.35 -17.93
N SER A 89 -12.72 22.74 -16.77
CA SER A 89 -12.51 23.42 -15.47
C SER A 89 -12.27 22.39 -14.40
N LEU A 90 -11.05 22.33 -13.87
CA LEU A 90 -10.71 21.55 -12.69
C LEU A 90 -11.01 22.39 -11.45
N LYS A 91 -12.25 22.38 -10.98
CA LYS A 91 -12.61 22.92 -9.68
C LYS A 91 -12.97 21.75 -8.75
N GLY A 92 -11.97 21.19 -8.08
CA GLY A 92 -12.15 20.09 -7.14
C GLY A 92 -11.98 18.71 -7.79
N ALA A 93 -12.39 17.68 -7.06
CA ALA A 93 -12.23 16.29 -7.47
C ALA A 93 -12.89 16.02 -8.84
N VAL A 94 -12.15 15.39 -9.74
CA VAL A 94 -12.64 14.95 -11.04
C VAL A 94 -12.64 13.43 -11.10
N PRO A 95 -13.63 12.79 -11.76
CA PRO A 95 -13.64 11.35 -11.91
C PRO A 95 -12.36 10.84 -12.57
N ASN A 96 -11.78 9.78 -12.03
CA ASN A 96 -10.64 9.11 -12.63
C ASN A 96 -11.14 8.13 -13.72
N PRO A 97 -10.85 8.36 -15.01
CA PRO A 97 -11.28 7.45 -16.07
C PRO A 97 -10.64 6.06 -15.99
N ALA A 98 -9.52 5.92 -15.28
CA ALA A 98 -8.87 4.63 -15.05
C ALA A 98 -9.40 3.86 -13.82
N PHE A 99 -10.36 4.44 -13.07
CA PHE A 99 -10.92 3.77 -11.89
C PHE A 99 -11.59 2.44 -12.24
N LYS A 100 -11.17 1.36 -11.55
CA LYS A 100 -11.61 -0.03 -11.79
C LYS A 100 -11.37 -0.54 -13.22
N ARG A 101 -10.43 0.07 -13.95
CA ARG A 101 -10.00 -0.39 -15.27
C ARG A 101 -8.59 -0.92 -15.21
N PHE A 102 -8.34 -2.00 -15.94
CA PHE A 102 -7.12 -2.79 -15.83
C PHE A 102 -6.49 -2.92 -17.23
N GLY A 103 -5.15 -2.92 -17.28
CA GLY A 103 -4.41 -3.01 -18.54
C GLY A 103 -3.95 -1.65 -19.08
N ASP A 104 -3.60 -1.58 -20.35
CA ASP A 104 -2.95 -0.42 -20.97
C ASP A 104 -3.91 0.70 -21.42
N GLU A 105 -5.21 0.53 -21.23
CA GLU A 105 -6.22 1.52 -21.63
C GLU A 105 -6.01 2.92 -21.02
N TRP A 106 -5.33 2.99 -19.87
CA TRP A 106 -5.03 4.27 -19.22
C TRP A 106 -4.26 5.25 -20.09
N LYS A 107 -3.42 4.75 -21.01
CA LYS A 107 -2.66 5.59 -21.96
C LYS A 107 -3.57 6.41 -22.86
N SER A 108 -4.72 5.86 -23.21
CA SER A 108 -5.72 6.54 -24.05
C SER A 108 -6.39 7.74 -23.36
N TYR A 109 -6.36 7.77 -22.04
CA TYR A 109 -6.92 8.88 -21.24
C TYR A 109 -5.98 10.06 -21.05
N MET A 110 -4.73 9.96 -21.53
CA MET A 110 -3.68 10.98 -21.31
C MET A 110 -3.45 11.31 -19.83
N LEU A 111 -3.51 10.28 -18.98
CA LEU A 111 -3.19 10.40 -17.56
C LEU A 111 -1.68 10.35 -17.34
N LEU A 112 -1.18 11.17 -16.43
CA LEU A 112 0.17 11.01 -15.90
C LEU A 112 0.10 10.14 -14.65
N ARG A 113 0.68 8.95 -14.68
CA ARG A 113 0.86 8.15 -13.48
C ARG A 113 1.98 8.77 -12.64
N VAL A 114 1.67 9.26 -11.46
CA VAL A 114 2.63 9.91 -10.57
C VAL A 114 2.92 9.02 -9.38
N ALA A 115 4.20 8.77 -9.11
CA ALA A 115 4.68 8.06 -7.93
C ALA A 115 5.73 8.89 -7.21
N ARG A 116 5.86 8.72 -5.88
CA ARG A 116 6.88 9.42 -5.07
C ARG A 116 7.91 8.44 -4.52
N LEU A 117 9.16 8.87 -4.62
CA LEU A 117 10.28 8.28 -3.87
C LEU A 117 10.67 9.18 -2.67
N ASP A 118 9.70 9.85 -2.08
CA ASP A 118 9.90 10.71 -0.92
C ASP A 118 9.67 9.92 0.37
N ALA A 119 10.52 10.11 1.37
CA ALA A 119 10.47 9.42 2.67
C ALA A 119 10.76 7.91 2.65
N ILE A 120 11.04 7.27 1.52
CA ILE A 120 11.40 5.86 1.43
C ILE A 120 12.91 5.70 1.49
N THR A 121 13.40 4.89 2.43
CA THR A 121 14.73 4.30 2.34
C THR A 121 14.64 3.10 1.40
N PHE A 122 15.51 3.04 0.40
CA PHE A 122 15.60 1.87 -0.47
C PHE A 122 16.01 0.65 0.35
N SER A 123 15.04 -0.07 0.89
CA SER A 123 15.26 -1.41 1.41
C SER A 123 15.27 -2.40 0.25
N ASP A 124 15.92 -3.53 0.45
CA ASP A 124 16.07 -4.57 -0.55
C ASP A 124 14.71 -5.25 -0.85
N ALA A 125 13.86 -4.56 -1.60
CA ALA A 125 12.50 -4.95 -1.93
C ALA A 125 12.48 -6.11 -2.96
N ARG A 126 13.17 -7.23 -2.65
CA ARG A 126 13.30 -8.34 -3.60
C ARG A 126 12.10 -9.26 -3.63
N LYS A 127 11.33 -9.35 -2.57
CA LYS A 127 10.10 -10.15 -2.52
C LYS A 127 9.17 -9.67 -1.41
N LEU A 128 7.88 -9.73 -1.67
CA LEU A 128 6.86 -9.59 -0.63
C LEU A 128 6.83 -10.85 0.23
N ILE A 129 6.76 -10.69 1.52
CA ILE A 129 6.58 -11.78 2.48
C ILE A 129 5.10 -12.15 2.52
N ASP A 130 4.80 -13.40 2.86
CA ASP A 130 3.48 -13.99 2.63
C ASP A 130 2.57 -13.93 3.87
N ASN A 131 2.61 -12.85 4.65
CA ASN A 131 1.68 -12.62 5.75
C ASN A 131 0.97 -11.27 5.62
N ALA A 132 -0.25 -11.17 6.15
CA ALA A 132 -1.09 -10.00 6.02
C ALA A 132 -1.92 -9.73 7.27
N TYR A 133 -2.17 -8.45 7.55
CA TYR A 133 -2.93 -7.99 8.70
C TYR A 133 -3.98 -6.98 8.28
N ILE A 134 -5.22 -7.22 8.73
CA ILE A 134 -6.38 -6.39 8.46
C ILE A 134 -6.95 -5.89 9.79
N ASP A 135 -6.97 -4.59 9.97
CA ASP A 135 -7.39 -3.94 11.20
C ASP A 135 -8.67 -3.12 10.94
N LYS A 136 -9.80 -3.59 11.49
CA LYS A 136 -11.12 -2.97 11.30
C LYS A 136 -11.54 -2.25 12.57
N SER A 137 -11.99 -1.01 12.43
CA SER A 137 -12.46 -0.20 13.56
C SER A 137 -13.98 -0.12 13.70
N HIS A 138 -14.73 -0.69 12.78
CA HIS A 138 -16.20 -0.56 12.67
C HIS A 138 -16.70 0.90 12.62
N TYR A 139 -15.84 1.83 12.21
CA TYR A 139 -16.16 3.25 12.16
C TYR A 139 -17.21 3.57 11.10
N ALA A 140 -17.11 2.99 9.92
CA ALA A 140 -18.13 3.12 8.89
C ALA A 140 -18.18 1.91 7.96
N LYS A 141 -19.39 1.38 7.74
CA LYS A 141 -19.65 0.17 6.96
C LYS A 141 -18.96 0.07 5.59
N PRO A 142 -18.81 1.16 4.78
CA PRO A 142 -18.10 1.04 3.50
C PRO A 142 -16.62 0.66 3.65
N GLY A 143 -15.90 1.27 4.59
CA GLY A 143 -14.48 0.95 4.82
C GLY A 143 -14.28 -0.46 5.37
N ASP A 144 -15.12 -0.88 6.33
CA ASP A 144 -15.09 -2.27 6.82
C ASP A 144 -15.33 -3.28 5.71
N LYS A 145 -16.26 -2.99 4.76
CA LYS A 145 -16.49 -3.85 3.59
C LYS A 145 -15.29 -3.94 2.66
N TRP A 146 -14.55 -2.85 2.49
CA TRP A 146 -13.31 -2.87 1.70
C TRP A 146 -12.26 -3.75 2.36
N LEU A 147 -12.10 -3.62 3.67
CA LEU A 147 -11.17 -4.44 4.44
C LEU A 147 -11.58 -5.92 4.44
N ASP A 148 -12.86 -6.24 4.59
CA ASP A 148 -13.38 -7.60 4.46
C ASP A 148 -13.10 -8.20 3.07
N SER A 149 -13.24 -7.40 2.03
CA SER A 149 -12.95 -7.85 0.66
C SER A 149 -11.45 -8.07 0.45
N ALA A 150 -10.61 -7.16 0.94
CA ALA A 150 -9.16 -7.32 0.90
C ALA A 150 -8.70 -8.57 1.68
N ALA A 151 -9.28 -8.81 2.87
CA ALA A 151 -9.00 -10.01 3.66
C ALA A 151 -9.34 -11.28 2.88
N ARG A 152 -10.54 -11.36 2.27
CA ARG A 152 -10.93 -12.52 1.46
C ARG A 152 -9.98 -12.76 0.28
N ILE A 153 -9.53 -11.70 -0.40
CA ILE A 153 -8.58 -11.81 -1.49
C ILE A 153 -7.25 -12.38 -0.99
N LEU A 154 -6.68 -11.83 0.08
CA LEU A 154 -5.42 -12.29 0.64
C LEU A 154 -5.51 -13.75 1.11
N ILE A 155 -6.56 -14.11 1.82
CA ILE A 155 -6.82 -15.48 2.24
C ILE A 155 -6.96 -16.40 1.00
N SER A 156 -7.64 -15.95 -0.06
CA SER A 156 -7.80 -16.74 -1.28
C SER A 156 -6.48 -17.02 -1.98
N GLU A 157 -5.53 -16.11 -1.88
CA GLU A 157 -4.17 -16.24 -2.42
C GLU A 157 -3.20 -16.99 -1.49
N GLY A 158 -3.70 -17.49 -0.36
CA GLY A 158 -2.96 -18.27 0.61
C GLY A 158 -2.18 -17.48 1.65
N PHE A 159 -2.23 -16.15 1.64
CA PHE A 159 -1.55 -15.35 2.66
C PHE A 159 -2.02 -15.73 4.06
N ASP A 160 -1.08 -15.78 5.00
CA ASP A 160 -1.38 -15.95 6.42
C ASP A 160 -1.97 -14.64 6.94
N THR A 161 -3.29 -14.56 6.95
CA THR A 161 -4.02 -13.30 7.15
C THR A 161 -4.68 -13.28 8.51
N THR A 162 -4.24 -12.38 9.38
CA THR A 162 -4.90 -12.07 10.65
C THR A 162 -5.88 -10.93 10.45
N VAL A 163 -7.13 -11.10 10.89
CA VAL A 163 -8.17 -10.08 10.81
C VAL A 163 -8.60 -9.69 12.20
N ASP A 164 -8.32 -8.46 12.59
CA ASP A 164 -8.87 -7.88 13.83
C ASP A 164 -10.26 -7.32 13.56
N ASN A 165 -11.25 -7.90 14.21
CA ASN A 165 -12.67 -7.52 14.11
C ASN A 165 -13.14 -6.68 15.30
N ARG A 166 -12.25 -6.25 16.18
CA ARG A 166 -12.61 -5.40 17.32
C ARG A 166 -12.91 -3.98 16.86
N SER A 167 -13.67 -3.24 17.68
CA SER A 167 -13.98 -1.82 17.40
C SER A 167 -12.82 -0.88 17.74
N ALA A 168 -11.76 -1.35 18.36
CA ALA A 168 -10.54 -0.62 18.65
C ALA A 168 -9.43 -1.04 17.70
N VAL A 169 -8.41 -0.20 17.57
CA VAL A 169 -7.20 -0.56 16.80
C VAL A 169 -6.56 -1.83 17.37
N MET A 170 -6.05 -2.67 16.49
CA MET A 170 -5.33 -3.91 16.79
C MET A 170 -4.40 -3.76 18.00
N ASP A 171 -4.60 -4.58 19.02
CA ASP A 171 -3.89 -4.50 20.30
C ASP A 171 -2.72 -5.50 20.37
N TYR A 172 -1.88 -5.37 21.41
CA TYR A 172 -0.70 -6.19 21.63
C TYR A 172 -0.99 -7.68 21.90
N ASP A 173 -2.22 -8.04 22.18
CA ASP A 173 -2.67 -9.43 22.28
C ASP A 173 -2.93 -10.10 20.92
N THR A 174 -2.81 -9.35 19.85
CA THR A 174 -2.94 -9.87 18.49
C THR A 174 -1.57 -10.21 17.94
N ARG A 175 -1.40 -11.39 17.35
CA ARG A 175 -0.18 -11.74 16.62
C ARG A 175 0.08 -10.70 15.53
N PHE A 176 1.31 -10.16 15.48
CA PHE A 176 1.70 -9.13 14.52
C PHE A 176 3.18 -9.24 14.13
N ASP A 177 3.59 -10.43 13.68
CA ASP A 177 4.97 -10.75 13.32
C ASP A 177 5.28 -10.35 11.87
N ALA A 178 6.32 -9.54 11.69
CA ALA A 178 6.88 -9.14 10.39
C ALA A 178 5.81 -8.87 9.30
N PRO A 179 4.90 -7.91 9.49
CA PRO A 179 3.82 -7.68 8.54
C PRO A 179 4.38 -7.31 7.17
N ALA A 180 3.96 -8.05 6.14
CA ALA A 180 4.27 -7.79 4.75
C ALA A 180 3.14 -7.05 4.03
N VAL A 181 1.92 -7.22 4.51
CA VAL A 181 0.75 -6.43 4.10
C VAL A 181 0.03 -5.96 5.34
N TYR A 182 -0.30 -4.69 5.40
CA TYR A 182 -1.17 -4.13 6.43
C TYR A 182 -2.20 -3.21 5.80
N PHE A 183 -3.46 -3.50 6.04
CA PHE A 183 -4.58 -2.61 5.71
C PHE A 183 -5.39 -2.34 6.98
N GLY A 184 -5.48 -1.08 7.37
CA GLY A 184 -6.18 -0.69 8.58
C GLY A 184 -7.05 0.54 8.43
N TRP A 185 -7.88 0.76 9.43
CA TRP A 185 -8.69 1.94 9.67
C TRP A 185 -9.48 1.78 10.99
N TYR A 186 -9.81 2.74 11.77
CA TYR A 186 -9.56 4.15 11.64
C TYR A 186 -8.83 4.61 12.90
N SER A 187 -7.63 5.12 12.77
CA SER A 187 -6.91 5.78 13.85
C SER A 187 -6.26 7.06 13.34
N THR A 188 -6.34 8.11 14.13
CA THR A 188 -5.81 9.44 13.75
C THR A 188 -4.30 9.49 13.71
N ALA A 189 -3.62 8.63 14.48
CA ALA A 189 -2.16 8.58 14.56
C ALA A 189 -1.68 7.12 14.62
N PRO A 190 -0.45 6.84 14.18
CA PRO A 190 0.17 5.54 14.37
C PRO A 190 0.21 5.16 15.85
N CYS A 191 -0.22 3.95 16.15
CA CYS A 191 -0.37 3.47 17.52
C CYS A 191 0.01 1.99 17.62
N ARG A 192 -0.01 1.43 18.82
CA ARG A 192 0.32 0.04 19.13
C ARG A 192 1.70 -0.33 18.57
N TYR A 193 1.81 -1.39 17.79
CA TYR A 193 3.06 -1.85 17.18
C TYR A 193 3.76 -0.78 16.35
N PHE A 194 3.00 0.03 15.61
CA PHE A 194 3.56 1.09 14.79
C PHE A 194 4.15 2.25 15.59
N ALA A 195 3.75 2.43 16.85
CA ALA A 195 4.33 3.40 17.77
C ALA A 195 5.62 2.90 18.45
N ILE A 196 5.92 1.60 18.39
CA ILE A 196 7.14 1.03 18.98
C ILE A 196 8.34 1.33 18.06
N PRO A 197 9.36 2.07 18.53
CA PRO A 197 10.52 2.40 17.67
C PRO A 197 11.26 1.17 17.13
N ALA A 198 11.44 0.15 17.97
CA ALA A 198 12.14 -1.09 17.61
C ALA A 198 11.34 -2.03 16.71
N PHE A 199 10.01 -1.86 16.60
CA PHE A 199 9.18 -2.66 15.73
C PHE A 199 9.51 -2.36 14.26
N SER A 200 9.74 -3.39 13.47
CA SER A 200 9.94 -3.28 12.02
C SER A 200 8.99 -4.20 11.27
N CYS A 201 8.55 -3.73 10.12
CA CYS A 201 7.79 -4.54 9.19
C CYS A 201 8.73 -5.43 8.36
N ALA A 202 8.15 -6.39 7.67
CA ALA A 202 8.88 -7.14 6.67
C ALA A 202 9.47 -6.21 5.60
N PRO A 203 10.64 -6.52 5.04
CA PRO A 203 11.16 -5.79 3.89
C PRO A 203 10.13 -5.78 2.77
N ALA A 204 10.01 -4.64 2.10
CA ALA A 204 9.07 -4.46 1.00
C ALA A 204 7.58 -4.55 1.37
N MET A 205 7.22 -4.24 2.61
CA MET A 205 5.85 -4.17 3.07
C MET A 205 4.98 -3.29 2.17
N ILE A 206 3.72 -3.68 1.99
CA ILE A 206 2.65 -2.82 1.46
C ILE A 206 1.80 -2.39 2.65
N GLY A 207 1.90 -1.11 3.02
CA GLY A 207 1.21 -0.57 4.19
C GLY A 207 0.19 0.51 3.84
N TRP A 208 -1.02 0.39 4.35
CA TRP A 208 -2.07 1.36 4.13
C TRP A 208 -3.00 1.49 5.34
N HIS A 209 -3.12 2.70 5.87
CA HIS A 209 -4.11 2.99 6.90
C HIS A 209 -5.06 4.08 6.39
N ILE A 210 -6.35 3.74 6.28
CA ILE A 210 -7.38 4.67 5.81
C ILE A 210 -7.59 5.73 6.88
N TYR A 211 -7.07 6.91 6.64
CA TYR A 211 -7.25 8.08 7.49
C TYR A 211 -7.13 9.36 6.67
N SER A 212 -7.95 10.36 6.97
CA SER A 212 -8.08 11.60 6.20
C SER A 212 -6.75 12.33 6.01
N PHE A 213 -5.96 12.43 7.06
CA PHE A 213 -4.73 13.21 7.09
C PHE A 213 -3.48 12.33 7.13
N SER A 214 -3.54 11.10 6.62
CA SER A 214 -2.46 10.12 6.75
C SER A 214 -1.12 10.58 6.16
N ALA A 215 -1.12 11.51 5.20
CA ALA A 215 0.04 12.13 4.57
C ALA A 215 0.04 13.67 4.68
N LEU A 216 -0.57 14.24 5.70
CA LEU A 216 -0.53 15.71 5.93
C LEU A 216 0.91 16.21 6.08
N SER A 217 1.81 15.36 6.58
CA SER A 217 3.25 15.55 6.53
C SER A 217 3.92 14.22 6.13
N LEU A 218 4.99 14.29 5.35
CA LEU A 218 5.83 13.12 5.00
C LEU A 218 7.06 12.97 5.90
N THR A 219 7.25 13.89 6.84
CA THR A 219 8.40 13.90 7.76
C THR A 219 8.00 13.78 9.23
N ASP A 220 6.74 14.03 9.56
CA ASP A 220 6.23 13.98 10.93
C ASP A 220 5.68 12.57 11.23
N LYS A 221 6.28 11.90 12.22
CA LYS A 221 5.90 10.53 12.65
C LYS A 221 4.53 10.44 13.35
N ASN A 222 3.83 11.54 13.52
CA ASN A 222 2.44 11.55 13.98
C ASN A 222 1.45 11.15 12.87
N PHE A 223 1.92 10.96 11.64
CA PHE A 223 1.10 10.54 10.51
C PHE A 223 1.49 9.13 10.03
N TRP A 224 0.50 8.41 9.48
CA TRP A 224 0.66 7.01 9.10
C TRP A 224 1.65 6.79 7.95
N THR A 225 1.55 7.59 6.90
CA THR A 225 2.35 7.43 5.68
C THR A 225 3.86 7.52 5.94
N PRO A 226 4.39 8.53 6.65
CA PRO A 226 5.83 8.56 6.97
C PRO A 226 6.27 7.45 7.92
N VAL A 227 5.37 6.95 8.78
CA VAL A 227 5.71 5.81 9.67
C VAL A 227 5.85 4.53 8.86
N PHE A 228 4.97 4.26 7.90
CA PHE A 228 5.13 3.11 7.00
C PHE A 228 6.43 3.21 6.20
N ALA A 229 6.72 4.38 5.63
CA ALA A 229 7.98 4.60 4.92
C ALA A 229 9.21 4.33 5.80
N ALA A 230 9.20 4.78 7.07
CA ALA A 230 10.28 4.53 8.03
C ALA A 230 10.39 3.07 8.50
N LYS A 231 9.35 2.26 8.30
CA LYS A 231 9.26 0.85 8.70
C LYS A 231 9.34 -0.13 7.52
N ASN A 232 10.13 0.20 6.50
CA ASN A 232 10.44 -0.65 5.34
C ASN A 232 9.29 -0.87 4.35
N SER A 233 8.28 0.01 4.30
CA SER A 233 7.25 -0.08 3.28
C SER A 233 7.82 0.23 1.89
N ALA A 234 7.60 -0.65 0.92
CA ALA A 234 7.91 -0.42 -0.48
C ALA A 234 6.76 0.30 -1.23
N ALA A 235 5.56 0.26 -0.67
CA ALA A 235 4.39 0.93 -1.21
C ALA A 235 3.43 1.35 -0.09
N THR A 236 3.04 2.61 -0.09
CA THR A 236 2.04 3.16 0.83
C THR A 236 1.21 4.23 0.15
N ASP A 237 0.05 4.48 0.69
CA ASP A 237 -0.88 5.51 0.27
C ASP A 237 -1.10 6.54 1.37
N GLY A 238 -1.54 7.72 0.98
CA GLY A 238 -1.92 8.73 1.95
C GLY A 238 -2.76 9.85 1.36
N ASN A 239 -3.35 10.60 2.27
CA ASN A 239 -4.14 11.78 1.95
C ASN A 239 -3.49 13.02 2.57
N VAL A 240 -3.27 14.04 1.75
CA VAL A 240 -2.63 15.30 2.20
C VAL A 240 -3.57 16.22 2.96
N PHE A 241 -4.88 15.93 2.92
CA PHE A 241 -5.94 16.63 3.65
C PHE A 241 -7.16 15.70 3.81
N GLU A 242 -8.38 16.22 4.03
CA GLU A 242 -9.63 15.47 4.18
C GLU A 242 -10.23 15.03 2.83
N PRO A 243 -10.02 13.78 2.36
CA PRO A 243 -10.47 13.37 1.02
C PRO A 243 -11.95 12.99 0.97
N TYR A 244 -12.58 12.75 2.10
CA TYR A 244 -13.82 11.99 2.25
C TYR A 244 -13.69 10.53 1.76
N LEU A 245 -14.30 9.60 2.47
CA LEU A 245 -14.16 8.17 2.19
C LEU A 245 -14.51 7.80 0.74
N SER A 246 -15.52 8.43 0.16
CA SER A 246 -15.97 8.16 -1.22
C SER A 246 -14.98 8.59 -2.31
N LEU A 247 -14.01 9.44 -1.97
CA LEU A 247 -13.01 9.96 -2.92
C LEU A 247 -11.59 9.51 -2.56
N THR A 248 -11.43 8.74 -1.48
CA THR A 248 -10.15 8.09 -1.19
C THR A 248 -10.00 6.80 -1.99
N ARG A 249 -8.80 6.31 -2.10
CA ARG A 249 -8.48 5.11 -2.85
C ARG A 249 -9.12 3.88 -2.20
N ASN A 250 -9.73 2.99 -2.98
CA ASN A 250 -10.46 1.83 -2.49
C ASN A 250 -9.49 0.67 -2.24
N VAL A 251 -9.34 0.27 -0.97
CA VAL A 251 -8.44 -0.82 -0.55
C VAL A 251 -8.81 -2.17 -1.17
N ASP A 252 -10.09 -2.45 -1.32
CA ASP A 252 -10.58 -3.69 -1.95
C ASP A 252 -10.16 -3.80 -3.42
N VAL A 253 -10.32 -2.70 -4.17
CA VAL A 253 -9.89 -2.64 -5.58
C VAL A 253 -8.37 -2.75 -5.68
N PHE A 254 -7.64 -2.07 -4.78
CA PHE A 254 -6.18 -2.17 -4.73
C PHE A 254 -5.72 -3.60 -4.45
N ALA A 255 -6.30 -4.25 -3.44
CA ALA A 255 -5.96 -5.62 -3.09
C ALA A 255 -6.26 -6.61 -4.23
N ASP A 256 -7.40 -6.47 -4.90
CA ASP A 256 -7.76 -7.28 -6.09
C ASP A 256 -6.75 -7.10 -7.22
N CYS A 257 -6.38 -5.86 -7.52
CA CYS A 257 -5.39 -5.57 -8.56
C CYS A 257 -4.02 -6.16 -8.23
N VAL A 258 -3.50 -5.93 -7.03
CA VAL A 258 -2.17 -6.41 -6.65
C VAL A 258 -2.17 -7.92 -6.49
N PHE A 259 -3.06 -8.48 -5.66
CA PHE A 259 -2.91 -9.87 -5.21
C PHE A 259 -3.61 -10.87 -6.13
N ALA A 260 -4.78 -10.56 -6.67
CA ALA A 260 -5.48 -11.47 -7.60
C ALA A 260 -5.02 -11.26 -9.06
N LYS A 261 -4.96 -10.01 -9.53
CA LYS A 261 -4.60 -9.68 -10.92
C LYS A 261 -3.10 -9.54 -11.17
N LYS A 262 -2.26 -9.60 -10.11
CA LYS A 262 -0.79 -9.53 -10.19
C LYS A 262 -0.25 -8.24 -10.81
N MET A 263 -0.99 -7.15 -10.70
CA MET A 263 -0.56 -5.83 -11.15
C MET A 263 0.54 -5.26 -10.21
N LEU A 264 1.32 -4.32 -10.71
CA LEU A 264 2.23 -3.55 -9.86
C LEU A 264 1.43 -2.70 -8.87
N PRO A 265 1.89 -2.49 -7.63
CA PRO A 265 1.20 -1.66 -6.65
C PRO A 265 0.93 -0.23 -7.14
N SER A 266 1.83 0.35 -7.92
CA SER A 266 1.66 1.66 -8.56
C SER A 266 0.50 1.69 -9.56
N GLU A 267 0.34 0.66 -10.38
CA GLU A 267 -0.79 0.53 -11.32
C GLU A 267 -2.11 0.30 -10.58
N ALA A 268 -2.08 -0.60 -9.60
CA ALA A 268 -3.21 -0.89 -8.72
C ALA A 268 -3.68 0.38 -7.99
N ALA A 269 -2.74 1.22 -7.56
CA ALA A 269 -3.04 2.48 -6.90
C ALA A 269 -3.85 3.43 -7.81
N PHE A 270 -3.55 3.50 -9.10
CA PHE A 270 -4.34 4.29 -10.05
C PHE A 270 -5.70 3.66 -10.33
N ALA A 271 -5.77 2.35 -10.51
CA ALA A 271 -7.04 1.64 -10.74
C ALA A 271 -7.98 1.71 -9.53
N ALA A 272 -7.44 1.83 -8.32
CA ALA A 272 -8.20 1.94 -7.09
C ALA A 272 -8.62 3.37 -6.72
N LEU A 273 -8.14 4.39 -7.43
CA LEU A 273 -8.40 5.80 -7.13
C LEU A 273 -9.64 6.31 -7.86
N PRO A 274 -10.74 6.66 -7.16
CA PRO A 274 -11.97 7.09 -7.81
C PRO A 274 -11.90 8.49 -8.42
N SER A 275 -11.01 9.36 -7.92
CA SER A 275 -10.94 10.76 -8.32
C SER A 275 -9.50 11.24 -8.48
N LEU A 276 -9.28 12.13 -9.45
CA LEU A 276 -8.06 12.90 -9.66
C LEU A 276 -8.30 14.37 -9.30
N SER A 277 -7.24 15.20 -9.35
CA SER A 277 -7.31 16.60 -8.89
C SER A 277 -7.85 16.68 -7.46
N TRP A 278 -7.41 15.74 -6.61
CA TRP A 278 -7.84 15.59 -5.23
C TRP A 278 -6.65 15.29 -4.31
N GLN A 279 -6.81 14.65 -3.20
CA GLN A 279 -5.87 14.72 -2.07
C GLN A 279 -4.97 13.49 -1.91
N ASN A 280 -5.16 12.48 -2.72
CA ASN A 280 -4.41 11.23 -2.60
C ASN A 280 -2.99 11.34 -3.16
N ILE A 281 -2.04 10.69 -2.51
CA ILE A 281 -0.68 10.45 -3.01
C ILE A 281 -0.35 8.96 -2.91
N TYR A 282 0.49 8.48 -3.82
CA TYR A 282 1.10 7.16 -3.77
C TYR A 282 2.60 7.32 -3.55
N ILE A 283 3.14 6.64 -2.55
CA ILE A 283 4.57 6.61 -2.23
C ILE A 283 5.09 5.20 -2.41
N GLY A 284 6.04 5.02 -3.29
CA GLY A 284 6.64 3.73 -3.60
C GLY A 284 7.39 3.74 -4.91
N ASP A 285 8.28 2.77 -5.07
CA ASP A 285 8.92 2.51 -6.37
C ASP A 285 7.84 2.09 -7.37
N PRO A 286 7.64 2.84 -8.47
CA PRO A 286 6.63 2.48 -9.47
C PRO A 286 6.90 1.14 -10.16
N LEU A 287 8.14 0.65 -10.14
CA LEU A 287 8.54 -0.63 -10.73
C LEU A 287 8.61 -1.76 -9.69
N TYR A 288 8.25 -1.49 -8.43
CA TYR A 288 8.18 -2.52 -7.40
C TYR A 288 7.21 -3.62 -7.82
N ASN A 289 7.72 -4.84 -7.92
CA ASN A 289 6.95 -6.02 -8.30
C ASN A 289 6.96 -7.06 -7.18
N PRO A 290 5.90 -7.15 -6.35
CA PRO A 290 5.81 -8.14 -5.28
C PRO A 290 5.70 -9.58 -5.79
N HIS A 291 5.42 -9.78 -7.09
CA HIS A 291 5.25 -11.09 -7.74
C HIS A 291 6.49 -11.54 -8.54
N LYS A 292 7.58 -10.78 -8.51
CA LYS A 292 8.82 -11.10 -9.25
C LYS A 292 9.36 -12.49 -8.94
N THR A 293 9.18 -12.96 -7.70
CA THR A 293 9.50 -14.32 -7.30
C THR A 293 8.19 -15.03 -6.90
N PRO A 294 7.58 -15.81 -7.80
CA PRO A 294 6.33 -16.50 -7.50
C PRO A 294 6.52 -17.57 -6.41
N LEU A 295 5.44 -17.97 -5.74
CA LEU A 295 5.48 -18.91 -4.62
C LEU A 295 6.19 -20.23 -5.00
N SER A 296 5.93 -20.77 -6.18
CA SER A 296 6.60 -21.98 -6.67
C SER A 296 8.13 -21.84 -6.67
N ALA A 297 8.66 -20.74 -7.20
CA ALA A 297 10.10 -20.47 -7.21
C ALA A 297 10.66 -20.26 -5.78
N GLN A 298 9.86 -19.68 -4.87
CA GLN A 298 10.27 -19.56 -3.46
C GLN A 298 10.38 -20.93 -2.81
N LEU A 299 9.43 -21.83 -3.04
CA LEU A 299 9.43 -23.20 -2.51
C LEU A 299 10.58 -24.04 -3.11
N GLU A 300 10.87 -23.87 -4.39
CA GLU A 300 12.06 -24.50 -5.01
C GLU A 300 13.37 -24.03 -4.39
N ASN A 301 13.49 -22.73 -4.09
CA ASN A 301 14.66 -22.20 -3.40
C ASN A 301 14.84 -22.82 -2.01
N ILE A 302 13.74 -22.96 -1.25
CA ILE A 302 13.74 -23.63 0.06
C ILE A 302 14.17 -25.09 -0.09
N ALA A 303 13.62 -25.83 -1.05
CA ALA A 303 13.99 -27.21 -1.32
C ALA A 303 15.48 -27.38 -1.69
N ARG A 304 16.09 -26.36 -2.31
CA ARG A 304 17.53 -26.32 -2.62
C ARG A 304 18.40 -25.80 -1.46
N GLY A 305 17.83 -25.62 -0.26
CA GLY A 305 18.53 -25.11 0.93
C GLY A 305 18.82 -23.60 0.92
N LYS A 306 18.25 -22.84 -0.02
CA LYS A 306 18.35 -21.37 -0.07
C LYS A 306 17.26 -20.76 0.81
N THR A 307 17.54 -20.64 2.10
CA THR A 307 16.59 -20.16 3.11
C THR A 307 17.04 -18.85 3.73
N ASP A 308 16.09 -18.05 4.18
CA ASP A 308 16.25 -16.84 4.99
C ASP A 308 15.24 -16.84 6.16
N ALA A 309 15.26 -15.82 6.98
CA ALA A 309 14.35 -15.70 8.13
C ALA A 309 12.86 -15.69 7.72
N TYR A 310 12.57 -15.33 6.48
CA TYR A 310 11.21 -15.16 5.97
C TYR A 310 10.71 -16.38 5.18
N SER A 311 11.56 -17.37 4.92
CA SER A 311 11.19 -18.58 4.16
C SER A 311 10.05 -19.37 4.79
N GLN A 312 9.91 -19.30 6.13
CA GLN A 312 8.80 -19.90 6.85
C GLN A 312 7.42 -19.40 6.39
N TYR A 313 7.30 -18.12 6.00
CA TYR A 313 6.00 -17.56 5.54
C TYR A 313 5.61 -18.10 4.16
N SER A 314 6.56 -18.37 3.28
CA SER A 314 6.27 -19.02 1.99
C SER A 314 5.76 -20.46 2.19
N LEU A 315 6.31 -21.18 3.18
CA LEU A 315 5.80 -22.51 3.56
C LEU A 315 4.41 -22.42 4.16
N ILE A 316 4.16 -21.45 5.05
CA ILE A 316 2.84 -21.21 5.65
C ILE A 316 1.82 -20.86 4.56
N ARG A 317 2.18 -20.00 3.60
CA ARG A 317 1.31 -19.69 2.46
C ARG A 317 0.94 -20.94 1.66
N ASN A 318 1.90 -21.81 1.36
CA ASN A 318 1.62 -23.08 0.70
C ASN A 318 0.73 -23.99 1.55
N ALA A 319 0.99 -24.07 2.86
CA ALA A 319 0.15 -24.83 3.78
C ALA A 319 -1.30 -24.32 3.81
N ASN A 320 -1.52 -23.01 3.78
CA ASN A 320 -2.85 -22.40 3.69
C ASN A 320 -3.57 -22.80 2.39
N LEU A 321 -2.84 -22.94 1.27
CA LEU A 321 -3.40 -23.43 0.01
C LEU A 321 -3.74 -24.94 0.10
N ILE A 322 -2.87 -25.75 0.71
CA ILE A 322 -3.13 -27.18 0.99
C ILE A 322 -4.34 -27.33 1.92
N ALA A 323 -4.47 -26.49 2.95
CA ALA A 323 -5.60 -26.56 3.87
C ALA A 323 -6.96 -26.38 3.17
N LYS A 324 -7.01 -25.62 2.08
CA LYS A 324 -8.24 -25.42 1.29
C LYS A 324 -8.64 -26.64 0.46
N THR A 325 -7.68 -27.41 -0.01
CA THR A 325 -7.93 -28.57 -0.88
C THR A 325 -7.98 -29.88 -0.09
N ASP A 326 -7.03 -30.06 0.83
CA ASP A 326 -6.76 -31.34 1.48
C ASP A 326 -7.00 -31.28 3.00
N GLY A 327 -7.38 -30.09 3.51
CA GLY A 327 -7.73 -29.88 4.91
C GLY A 327 -6.55 -29.58 5.83
N ASN A 328 -6.88 -29.12 7.04
CA ASN A 328 -5.90 -28.63 8.03
C ASN A 328 -4.89 -29.70 8.47
N ALA A 329 -5.29 -30.97 8.54
CA ALA A 329 -4.39 -32.05 8.94
C ALA A 329 -3.24 -32.25 7.93
N ALA A 330 -3.56 -32.22 6.62
CA ALA A 330 -2.57 -32.31 5.55
C ALA A 330 -1.61 -31.08 5.57
N ALA A 331 -2.16 -29.89 5.76
CA ALA A 331 -1.38 -28.66 5.87
C ALA A 331 -0.42 -28.68 7.08
N ALA A 332 -0.88 -29.13 8.24
CA ALA A 332 -0.05 -29.29 9.43
C ALA A 332 1.06 -30.34 9.22
N ALA A 333 0.73 -31.47 8.60
CA ALA A 333 1.71 -32.52 8.25
C ALA A 333 2.78 -31.99 7.27
N TYR A 334 2.38 -31.18 6.30
CA TYR A 334 3.30 -30.52 5.38
C TYR A 334 4.28 -29.59 6.14
N LEU A 335 3.80 -28.74 7.03
CA LEU A 335 4.68 -27.82 7.78
C LEU A 335 5.62 -28.56 8.73
N LYS A 336 5.19 -29.63 9.37
CA LYS A 336 6.02 -30.44 10.29
C LYS A 336 7.31 -30.95 9.65
N GLN A 337 7.35 -31.14 8.34
CA GLN A 337 8.56 -31.58 7.61
C GLN A 337 9.69 -30.56 7.64
N PHE A 338 9.40 -29.29 7.93
CA PHE A 338 10.35 -28.18 7.90
C PHE A 338 10.76 -27.69 9.30
N GLU A 339 10.16 -28.22 10.36
CA GLU A 339 10.51 -27.86 11.72
C GLU A 339 12.00 -28.13 12.00
N GLY A 340 12.67 -27.15 12.63
CA GLY A 340 14.10 -27.22 12.96
C GLY A 340 15.04 -27.13 11.77
N LYS A 341 14.56 -27.04 10.52
CA LYS A 341 15.37 -26.95 9.31
C LYS A 341 15.64 -25.51 8.84
N LEU A 342 14.90 -24.55 9.38
CA LEU A 342 14.98 -23.11 9.09
C LEU A 342 14.46 -22.35 10.33
N PRO A 343 14.58 -20.99 10.36
CA PRO A 343 13.85 -20.21 11.34
C PRO A 343 12.37 -20.52 11.27
N ASP A 344 11.78 -21.06 12.34
CA ASP A 344 10.50 -21.77 12.30
C ASP A 344 9.47 -21.31 13.32
N THR A 345 9.68 -20.13 13.95
CA THR A 345 8.79 -19.64 15.00
C THR A 345 7.36 -19.46 14.55
N ALA A 346 7.14 -18.76 13.42
CA ALA A 346 5.81 -18.58 12.86
C ALA A 346 5.25 -19.91 12.31
N LEU A 347 6.12 -20.80 11.81
CA LEU A 347 5.75 -22.12 11.31
C LEU A 347 5.21 -22.99 12.42
N VAL A 348 5.89 -23.08 13.57
CA VAL A 348 5.43 -23.87 14.74
C VAL A 348 4.11 -23.32 15.29
N TRP A 349 3.97 -22.00 15.33
CA TRP A 349 2.70 -21.37 15.68
C TRP A 349 1.58 -21.79 14.73
N LYS A 350 1.83 -21.73 13.42
CA LYS A 350 0.85 -22.13 12.40
C LYS A 350 0.44 -23.61 12.48
N ILE A 351 1.36 -24.48 12.84
CA ILE A 351 1.05 -25.89 13.10
C ILE A 351 0.06 -26.02 14.27
N ALA A 352 0.27 -25.24 15.34
CA ALA A 352 -0.67 -25.25 16.47
C ALA A 352 -2.06 -24.71 16.11
N GLU A 353 -2.15 -23.71 15.23
CA GLU A 353 -3.44 -23.24 14.68
C GLU A 353 -4.15 -24.28 13.82
N LEU A 354 -3.42 -24.94 12.92
CA LEU A 354 -3.97 -25.93 12.01
C LEU A 354 -4.33 -27.26 12.70
N SER A 355 -3.61 -27.59 13.78
CA SER A 355 -3.78 -28.82 14.55
C SER A 355 -3.69 -28.51 16.05
N PRO A 356 -4.76 -28.02 16.69
CA PRO A 356 -4.76 -27.53 18.07
C PRO A 356 -4.72 -28.63 19.12
N ALA A 357 -3.89 -29.66 18.88
CA ALA A 357 -3.60 -30.67 19.89
C ALA A 357 -2.75 -30.02 21.00
N ARG A 358 -2.99 -30.49 22.26
CA ARG A 358 -2.29 -29.96 23.45
C ARG A 358 -0.78 -29.94 23.29
N GLU A 359 -0.19 -30.94 22.68
CA GLU A 359 1.24 -31.05 22.42
C GLU A 359 1.76 -29.93 21.50
N ASN A 360 1.03 -29.61 20.41
CA ASN A 360 1.40 -28.56 19.47
C ASN A 360 1.30 -27.17 20.12
N ILE A 361 0.25 -26.92 20.91
CA ILE A 361 0.05 -25.67 21.65
C ILE A 361 1.17 -25.47 22.68
N LEU A 362 1.47 -26.50 23.50
CA LEU A 362 2.54 -26.43 24.50
C LEU A 362 3.91 -26.24 23.84
N ARG A 363 4.14 -26.86 22.70
CA ARG A 363 5.37 -26.71 21.95
C ARG A 363 5.54 -25.30 21.40
N ALA A 364 4.49 -24.71 20.82
CA ALA A 364 4.49 -23.32 20.36
C ALA A 364 4.77 -22.37 21.54
N ALA A 365 4.05 -22.50 22.64
CA ALA A 365 4.23 -21.70 23.84
C ALA A 365 5.67 -21.81 24.41
N LYS A 366 6.21 -23.04 24.49
CA LYS A 366 7.58 -23.26 24.94
C LYS A 366 8.63 -22.58 24.03
N LEU A 367 8.44 -22.71 22.70
CA LEU A 367 9.34 -22.09 21.74
C LEU A 367 9.37 -20.56 21.89
N LEU A 368 8.22 -19.92 22.05
CA LEU A 368 8.09 -18.49 22.29
C LEU A 368 8.83 -18.08 23.57
N PHE A 369 8.67 -18.87 24.64
CA PHE A 369 9.33 -18.61 25.93
C PHE A 369 10.85 -18.80 25.86
N ASP A 370 11.32 -19.93 25.31
CA ASP A 370 12.75 -20.27 25.27
C ASP A 370 13.57 -19.31 24.39
N ARG A 371 12.98 -18.81 23.31
CA ARG A 371 13.64 -17.88 22.38
C ARG A 371 13.60 -16.42 22.83
N LYS A 372 12.97 -16.11 23.96
CA LYS A 372 12.79 -14.74 24.46
C LYS A 372 12.30 -13.77 23.37
N ILE A 373 11.35 -14.23 22.59
CA ILE A 373 10.84 -13.54 21.37
C ILE A 373 10.30 -12.15 21.69
N PHE A 374 9.94 -11.89 22.96
CA PHE A 374 9.53 -10.58 23.45
C PHE A 374 10.52 -9.44 23.17
N ASN A 375 11.79 -9.76 22.93
CA ASN A 375 12.83 -8.77 22.63
C ASN A 375 13.21 -8.69 21.15
N ASP A 376 12.66 -9.54 20.30
CA ASP A 376 12.91 -9.51 18.85
C ASP A 376 11.84 -8.67 18.16
N PRO A 377 12.21 -7.51 17.56
CA PRO A 377 11.25 -6.63 16.87
C PRO A 377 10.42 -7.33 15.78
N GLN A 378 10.95 -8.39 15.20
CA GLN A 378 10.27 -9.16 14.17
C GLN A 378 9.10 -9.97 14.74
N TYR A 379 9.16 -10.35 16.01
CA TYR A 379 8.20 -11.26 16.64
C TYR A 379 7.47 -10.65 17.85
N VAL A 380 7.59 -9.35 18.08
CA VAL A 380 6.91 -8.67 19.20
C VAL A 380 5.42 -9.02 19.28
N GLY A 381 4.77 -9.22 18.14
CA GLY A 381 3.37 -9.60 18.07
C GLY A 381 3.07 -11.10 18.31
N LEU A 382 4.09 -11.95 18.52
CA LEU A 382 3.91 -13.34 18.93
C LEU A 382 4.02 -13.54 20.45
N ALA A 383 4.45 -12.52 21.17
CA ALA A 383 4.61 -12.52 22.61
C ALA A 383 3.32 -12.16 23.33
#